data_f11f2e2067d452c44f54b4db7f149444
#
_entry.id   f11f2e2067d452c44f54b4db7f149444
#
_cell.length_a   1.000
_cell.length_b   1.000
_cell.length_c   1.000
_cell.angle_alpha   90.00
_cell.angle_beta   90.00
_cell.angle_gamma   90.00
#
_symmetry.space_group_name_H-M   'P 1'
#
loop_
_entity.id
_entity.type
_entity.pdbx_description
1 polymer ?
#
loop_
_entity_poly.entity_id
_entity_poly.type
_entity_poly.pdbx_seq_one_letter_code
_entity_poly.pdbx_strand_id
1 'polypeptide(L)'
;MKNEILSRLSALPGRIAFYYQNLATGERIAFHEEEPMMAASVIKLFILAEAYRQMASGRLDKDRPVTIRRDKCVPSCGALTYMHDGVQVTVEDLYTLMIILSDNSATNYLIEILGEENINEGIRALGFTKTALNRRMYDTKKAAQGIQNYITAAEVGELLARMAKGTLISPDASADMLRILKDQRLNGKIPFYIHTIPGHAAIAHKTGEDTGITHDAGVILTAKPFVLVFCGNETDVAAYEREMAEISLTLYKANA
;
A
#
# COMPACT_ATOMS: atom_id res chain seq x y z
N MET A 1 -8.42 -19.92 -15.81
CA MET A 1 -8.11 -18.69 -15.08
C MET A 1 -6.88 -18.83 -14.18
N LYS A 2 -6.83 -19.66 -13.10
CA LYS A 2 -5.64 -19.77 -12.21
C LYS A 2 -4.35 -20.08 -12.97
N ASN A 3 -4.30 -21.17 -13.72
CA ASN A 3 -3.10 -21.59 -14.47
C ASN A 3 -2.66 -20.53 -15.51
N GLU A 4 -3.60 -19.85 -16.13
CA GLU A 4 -3.33 -18.76 -17.07
C GLU A 4 -2.66 -17.56 -16.37
N ILE A 5 -3.21 -17.12 -15.22
CA ILE A 5 -2.60 -16.04 -14.43
C ILE A 5 -1.17 -16.42 -14.03
N LEU A 6 -0.97 -17.63 -13.49
CA LEU A 6 0.36 -18.09 -13.07
C LEU A 6 1.34 -18.18 -14.25
N SER A 7 0.89 -18.63 -15.43
CA SER A 7 1.71 -18.68 -16.64
C SER A 7 2.12 -17.27 -17.10
N ARG A 8 1.21 -16.29 -17.05
CA ARG A 8 1.50 -14.89 -17.40
C ARG A 8 2.53 -14.29 -16.44
N LEU A 9 2.35 -14.48 -15.13
CA LEU A 9 3.27 -13.97 -14.12
C LEU A 9 4.66 -14.60 -14.23
N SER A 10 4.75 -15.91 -14.54
CA SER A 10 6.03 -16.61 -14.67
C SER A 10 6.80 -16.24 -15.94
N ALA A 11 6.15 -15.64 -16.92
CA ALA A 11 6.78 -15.17 -18.16
C ALA A 11 7.45 -13.79 -18.02
N LEU A 12 7.17 -13.07 -16.94
CA LEU A 12 7.74 -11.74 -16.69
C LEU A 12 9.18 -11.84 -16.17
N PRO A 13 10.07 -10.92 -16.58
CA PRO A 13 11.41 -10.85 -16.03
C PRO A 13 11.41 -10.29 -14.61
N GLY A 14 12.48 -10.60 -13.85
CA GLY A 14 12.69 -10.09 -12.50
C GLY A 14 12.01 -10.92 -11.42
N ARG A 15 11.82 -10.30 -10.27
CA ARG A 15 11.21 -10.93 -9.09
C ARG A 15 9.76 -10.49 -9.00
N ILE A 16 8.83 -11.42 -9.25
CA ILE A 16 7.40 -11.19 -9.27
C ILE A 16 6.76 -11.97 -8.12
N ALA A 17 5.94 -11.29 -7.32
CA ALA A 17 5.09 -11.92 -6.33
C ALA A 17 3.63 -11.45 -6.50
N PHE A 18 2.70 -12.36 -6.28
CA PHE A 18 1.27 -12.11 -6.46
C PHE A 18 0.44 -12.82 -5.40
N TYR A 19 -0.61 -12.15 -4.95
CA TYR A 19 -1.60 -12.71 -4.05
C TYR A 19 -3.00 -12.24 -4.45
N TYR A 20 -3.91 -13.20 -4.58
CA TYR A 20 -5.35 -12.99 -4.73
C TYR A 20 -6.08 -13.78 -3.67
N GLN A 21 -7.09 -13.17 -3.06
CA GLN A 21 -8.02 -13.84 -2.18
C GLN A 21 -9.44 -13.30 -2.38
N ASN A 22 -10.38 -14.18 -2.76
CA ASN A 22 -11.80 -13.90 -2.69
C ASN A 22 -12.24 -13.95 -1.23
N LEU A 23 -12.80 -12.85 -0.71
CA LEU A 23 -13.16 -12.75 0.71
C LEU A 23 -14.47 -13.44 1.06
N ALA A 24 -15.32 -13.73 0.06
CA ALA A 24 -16.57 -14.45 0.26
C ALA A 24 -16.38 -15.98 0.25
N THR A 25 -15.54 -16.50 -0.67
CA THR A 25 -15.36 -17.96 -0.84
C THR A 25 -14.09 -18.49 -0.15
N GLY A 26 -13.11 -17.61 0.12
CA GLY A 26 -11.79 -17.99 0.61
C GLY A 26 -10.83 -18.52 -0.48
N GLU A 27 -11.26 -18.55 -1.75
CA GLU A 27 -10.39 -18.97 -2.87
C GLU A 27 -9.13 -18.10 -2.93
N ARG A 28 -7.97 -18.74 -3.17
CA ARG A 28 -6.66 -18.09 -3.28
C ARG A 28 -5.94 -18.50 -4.55
N ILE A 29 -5.25 -17.51 -5.14
CA ILE A 29 -4.24 -17.70 -6.17
C ILE A 29 -3.01 -16.95 -5.69
N ALA A 30 -1.87 -17.63 -5.61
CA ALA A 30 -0.65 -17.05 -5.09
C ALA A 30 0.54 -17.48 -5.95
N PHE A 31 1.54 -16.59 -6.04
CA PHE A 31 2.79 -16.80 -6.77
C PHE A 31 3.91 -16.09 -6.02
N HIS A 32 4.87 -16.82 -5.49
CA HIS A 32 5.98 -16.31 -4.65
C HIS A 32 5.54 -15.36 -3.53
N GLU A 33 4.35 -15.55 -3.00
CA GLU A 33 3.67 -14.62 -2.10
C GLU A 33 4.38 -14.39 -0.77
N GLU A 34 5.23 -15.33 -0.38
CA GLU A 34 6.02 -15.29 0.86
C GLU A 34 7.43 -14.68 0.65
N GLU A 35 7.79 -14.36 -0.59
CA GLU A 35 9.11 -13.81 -0.89
C GLU A 35 9.21 -12.35 -0.40
N PRO A 36 10.27 -11.99 0.37
CA PRO A 36 10.49 -10.61 0.75
C PRO A 36 10.83 -9.75 -0.47
N MET A 37 10.03 -8.71 -0.69
CA MET A 37 10.18 -7.75 -1.77
C MET A 37 10.56 -6.37 -1.20
N MET A 38 11.40 -5.60 -1.89
CA MET A 38 11.61 -4.19 -1.53
C MET A 38 10.27 -3.46 -1.62
N ALA A 39 9.84 -2.87 -0.51
CA ALA A 39 8.45 -2.45 -0.32
C ALA A 39 8.01 -1.24 -1.15
N ALA A 40 8.94 -0.40 -1.61
CA ALA A 40 8.60 0.91 -2.12
C ALA A 40 7.53 1.59 -1.22
N SER A 41 6.50 2.20 -1.81
CA SER A 41 5.45 2.90 -1.04
C SER A 41 4.36 1.99 -0.47
N VAL A 42 4.36 0.68 -0.73
CA VAL A 42 3.35 -0.23 -0.12
C VAL A 42 3.57 -0.38 1.39
N ILE A 43 4.77 -0.15 1.91
CA ILE A 43 5.03 -0.08 3.36
C ILE A 43 4.13 0.94 4.09
N LYS A 44 3.62 1.95 3.39
CA LYS A 44 2.74 3.00 3.93
C LYS A 44 1.40 2.45 4.45
N LEU A 45 0.97 1.29 3.97
CA LEU A 45 -0.18 0.58 4.53
C LEU A 45 0.03 0.20 6.00
N PHE A 46 1.23 -0.25 6.34
CA PHE A 46 1.60 -0.64 7.71
C PHE A 46 1.84 0.58 8.60
N ILE A 47 2.36 1.68 8.04
CA ILE A 47 2.47 2.98 8.74
C ILE A 47 1.08 3.51 9.07
N LEU A 48 0.12 3.41 8.13
CA LEU A 48 -1.27 3.78 8.35
C LEU A 48 -1.89 2.94 9.48
N ALA A 49 -1.71 1.62 9.45
CA ALA A 49 -2.20 0.72 10.49
C ALA A 49 -1.65 1.09 11.88
N GLU A 50 -0.36 1.45 11.97
CA GLU A 50 0.23 1.90 13.23
C GLU A 50 -0.34 3.24 13.70
N ALA A 51 -0.60 4.19 12.80
CA ALA A 51 -1.26 5.44 13.15
C ALA A 51 -2.62 5.19 13.82
N TYR A 52 -3.44 4.31 13.22
CA TYR A 52 -4.73 3.92 13.79
C TYR A 52 -4.60 3.15 15.10
N ARG A 53 -3.56 2.30 15.25
CA ARG A 53 -3.29 1.61 16.50
C ARG A 53 -2.93 2.58 17.63
N GLN A 54 -2.15 3.61 17.35
CA GLN A 54 -1.82 4.64 18.33
C GLN A 54 -3.03 5.53 18.66
N MET A 55 -3.86 5.88 17.67
CA MET A 55 -5.13 6.60 17.92
C MET A 55 -6.07 5.79 18.81
N ALA A 56 -6.25 4.50 18.54
CA ALA A 56 -7.08 3.62 19.34
C ALA A 56 -6.61 3.49 20.81
N SER A 57 -5.31 3.67 21.07
CA SER A 57 -4.73 3.66 22.42
C SER A 57 -4.63 5.06 23.06
N GLY A 58 -5.14 6.10 22.40
CA GLY A 58 -5.08 7.49 22.89
C GLY A 58 -3.68 8.14 22.86
N ARG A 59 -2.71 7.50 22.19
CA ARG A 59 -1.32 8.01 22.08
C ARG A 59 -1.12 8.99 20.93
N LEU A 60 -2.03 9.01 19.97
CA LEU A 60 -2.00 9.89 18.81
C LEU A 60 -3.34 10.61 18.67
N ASP A 61 -3.28 11.92 18.53
CA ASP A 61 -4.42 12.75 18.17
C ASP A 61 -4.34 13.07 16.67
N LYS A 62 -5.38 12.69 15.91
CA LYS A 62 -5.45 12.93 14.48
C LYS A 62 -5.54 14.42 14.12
N ASP A 63 -6.12 15.22 15.00
CA ASP A 63 -6.32 16.66 14.82
C ASP A 63 -5.10 17.49 15.27
N ARG A 64 -4.06 16.83 15.81
CA ARG A 64 -2.80 17.47 16.21
C ARG A 64 -2.20 18.23 15.02
N PRO A 65 -1.94 19.56 15.16
CA PRO A 65 -1.30 20.35 14.11
C PRO A 65 0.18 20.00 13.96
N VAL A 66 0.64 19.98 12.71
CA VAL A 66 2.04 19.73 12.32
C VAL A 66 2.48 20.82 11.36
N THR A 67 3.55 21.54 11.71
CA THR A 67 4.13 22.57 10.84
C THR A 67 5.10 21.92 9.85
N ILE A 68 4.84 22.11 8.57
CA ILE A 68 5.67 21.56 7.48
C ILE A 68 6.83 22.51 7.21
N ARG A 69 8.03 21.97 7.27
CA ARG A 69 9.27 22.70 6.97
C ARG A 69 9.81 22.23 5.64
N ARG A 70 10.10 23.17 4.75
CA ARG A 70 10.63 22.88 3.41
C ARG A 70 11.95 22.11 3.44
N ASP A 71 12.82 22.39 4.41
CA ASP A 71 14.11 21.69 4.59
C ASP A 71 13.97 20.21 4.97
N LYS A 72 12.80 19.78 5.44
CA LYS A 72 12.45 18.37 5.72
C LYS A 72 11.69 17.69 4.59
N CYS A 73 11.28 18.42 3.56
CA CYS A 73 10.57 17.84 2.43
C CYS A 73 11.51 17.05 1.52
N VAL A 74 11.01 15.94 1.00
CA VAL A 74 11.75 15.06 0.09
C VAL A 74 11.00 14.89 -1.23
N PRO A 75 11.69 14.60 -2.36
CA PRO A 75 11.03 14.41 -3.64
C PRO A 75 9.95 13.32 -3.58
N SER A 76 8.82 13.59 -4.23
CA SER A 76 7.73 12.61 -4.44
C SER A 76 6.70 13.15 -5.44
N CYS A 77 5.70 12.34 -5.78
CA CYS A 77 4.49 12.80 -6.46
C CYS A 77 3.49 13.50 -5.52
N GLY A 78 3.86 13.68 -4.24
CA GLY A 78 3.01 14.29 -3.21
C GLY A 78 2.89 15.81 -3.29
N ALA A 79 2.04 16.38 -2.45
CA ALA A 79 1.68 17.80 -2.46
C ALA A 79 2.57 18.68 -1.56
N LEU A 80 3.09 18.14 -0.44
CA LEU A 80 3.75 18.96 0.59
C LEU A 80 4.98 19.69 0.10
N THR A 81 5.74 19.15 -0.86
CA THR A 81 6.88 19.79 -1.49
C THR A 81 6.53 21.09 -2.23
N TYR A 82 5.27 21.24 -2.63
CA TYR A 82 4.79 22.42 -3.38
C TYR A 82 4.10 23.45 -2.49
N MET A 83 3.87 23.14 -1.21
CA MET A 83 3.28 24.08 -0.27
C MET A 83 4.29 25.12 0.20
N HIS A 84 3.80 26.27 0.73
CA HIS A 84 4.68 27.27 1.33
C HIS A 84 5.33 26.73 2.62
N ASP A 85 6.51 27.24 2.93
CA ASP A 85 7.20 26.89 4.19
C ASP A 85 6.37 27.34 5.40
N GLY A 86 6.29 26.50 6.41
CA GLY A 86 5.50 26.79 7.62
C GLY A 86 4.00 26.52 7.49
N VAL A 87 3.50 25.93 6.40
CA VAL A 87 2.09 25.50 6.33
C VAL A 87 1.78 24.53 7.46
N GLN A 88 0.62 24.68 8.08
CA GLN A 88 0.12 23.77 9.10
C GLN A 88 -0.89 22.79 8.49
N VAL A 89 -0.70 21.51 8.80
CA VAL A 89 -1.59 20.41 8.46
C VAL A 89 -1.86 19.58 9.71
N THR A 90 -2.87 18.74 9.70
CA THR A 90 -3.13 17.79 10.80
C THR A 90 -2.42 16.46 10.57
N VAL A 91 -2.36 15.61 11.58
CA VAL A 91 -1.92 14.22 11.42
C VAL A 91 -2.83 13.49 10.44
N GLU A 92 -4.15 13.80 10.42
CA GLU A 92 -5.11 13.26 9.45
C GLU A 92 -4.73 13.64 8.02
N ASP A 93 -4.37 14.90 7.76
CA ASP A 93 -3.90 15.34 6.45
C ASP A 93 -2.64 14.58 6.02
N LEU A 94 -1.70 14.36 6.97
CA LEU A 94 -0.46 13.62 6.66
C LEU A 94 -0.73 12.19 6.23
N TYR A 95 -1.52 11.41 6.97
CA TYR A 95 -1.77 10.03 6.58
C TYR A 95 -2.68 9.94 5.34
N THR A 96 -3.55 10.90 5.12
CA THR A 96 -4.34 11.01 3.89
C THR A 96 -3.43 11.23 2.68
N LEU A 97 -2.56 12.25 2.71
CA LEU A 97 -1.62 12.54 1.62
C LEU A 97 -0.62 11.40 1.39
N MET A 98 -0.14 10.76 2.47
CA MET A 98 0.71 9.57 2.40
C MET A 98 0.07 8.47 1.56
N ILE A 99 -1.23 8.27 1.68
CA ILE A 99 -1.96 7.21 0.97
C ILE A 99 -2.36 7.68 -0.42
N ILE A 100 -3.14 8.75 -0.55
CA ILE A 100 -3.80 9.11 -1.82
C ILE A 100 -2.84 9.61 -2.90
N LEU A 101 -1.73 10.26 -2.51
CA LEU A 101 -0.70 10.78 -3.41
C LEU A 101 0.67 10.11 -3.22
N SER A 102 0.75 9.13 -2.32
CA SER A 102 2.05 8.54 -1.96
C SER A 102 3.09 9.58 -1.50
N ASP A 103 2.68 10.66 -0.82
CA ASP A 103 3.54 11.75 -0.39
C ASP A 103 4.65 11.27 0.57
N ASN A 104 5.92 11.36 0.14
CA ASN A 104 7.06 10.91 0.92
C ASN A 104 7.38 11.85 2.08
N SER A 105 7.12 13.15 1.92
CA SER A 105 7.31 14.12 3.00
C SER A 105 6.31 13.87 4.11
N ALA A 106 5.02 13.69 3.79
CA ALA A 106 3.98 13.31 4.74
C ALA A 106 4.34 11.99 5.45
N THR A 107 4.85 11.01 4.70
CA THR A 107 5.31 9.73 5.26
C THR A 107 6.41 9.90 6.28
N ASN A 108 7.43 10.71 5.97
CA ASN A 108 8.57 10.93 6.88
C ASN A 108 8.16 11.69 8.14
N TYR A 109 7.24 12.66 8.05
CA TYR A 109 6.64 13.30 9.23
C TYR A 109 5.89 12.29 10.10
N LEU A 110 5.11 11.38 9.49
CA LEU A 110 4.41 10.33 10.24
C LEU A 110 5.38 9.35 10.89
N ILE A 111 6.43 8.91 10.20
CA ILE A 111 7.46 8.04 10.79
C ILE A 111 8.12 8.73 12.00
N GLU A 112 8.38 10.04 11.93
CA GLU A 112 8.92 10.81 13.06
C GLU A 112 7.94 10.90 14.23
N ILE A 113 6.65 11.10 13.96
CA ILE A 113 5.60 11.22 14.96
C ILE A 113 5.30 9.87 15.65
N LEU A 114 5.19 8.81 14.86
CA LEU A 114 4.85 7.46 15.33
C LEU A 114 6.03 6.74 16.01
N GLY A 115 7.26 7.00 15.51
CA GLY A 115 8.48 6.31 15.88
C GLY A 115 8.75 5.06 15.03
N GLU A 116 9.95 4.94 14.44
CA GLU A 116 10.34 3.78 13.60
C GLU A 116 10.21 2.45 14.35
N GLU A 117 10.60 2.41 15.64
CA GLU A 117 10.49 1.24 16.50
C GLU A 117 9.03 0.83 16.75
N ASN A 118 8.17 1.81 17.08
CA ASN A 118 6.75 1.57 17.32
C ASN A 118 6.03 1.04 16.07
N ILE A 119 6.40 1.53 14.87
CA ILE A 119 5.87 1.01 13.59
C ILE A 119 6.23 -0.47 13.44
N ASN A 120 7.48 -0.84 13.66
CA ASN A 120 7.92 -2.23 13.57
C ASN A 120 7.33 -3.12 14.69
N GLU A 121 7.15 -2.59 15.89
CA GLU A 121 6.42 -3.29 16.96
C GLU A 121 4.96 -3.52 16.59
N GLY A 122 4.29 -2.52 16.00
CA GLY A 122 2.92 -2.65 15.50
C GLY A 122 2.80 -3.71 14.40
N ILE A 123 3.75 -3.75 13.46
CA ILE A 123 3.83 -4.77 12.42
C ILE A 123 3.91 -6.18 13.06
N ARG A 124 4.83 -6.37 14.02
CA ARG A 124 4.97 -7.66 14.73
C ARG A 124 3.75 -8.01 15.58
N ALA A 125 3.16 -7.03 16.25
CA ALA A 125 1.95 -7.24 17.08
C ALA A 125 0.73 -7.67 16.24
N LEU A 126 0.68 -7.28 14.97
CA LEU A 126 -0.30 -7.76 14.00
C LEU A 126 0.02 -9.17 13.46
N GLY A 127 1.17 -9.76 13.83
CA GLY A 127 1.61 -11.09 13.43
C GLY A 127 2.42 -11.14 12.15
N PHE A 128 2.84 -9.99 11.61
CA PHE A 128 3.67 -9.90 10.41
C PHE A 128 5.16 -9.97 10.79
N THR A 129 5.90 -10.89 10.17
CA THR A 129 7.28 -11.20 10.57
C THR A 129 8.31 -10.90 9.50
N LYS A 130 7.86 -10.72 8.25
CA LYS A 130 8.71 -10.45 7.08
C LYS A 130 8.66 -9.00 6.62
N THR A 131 7.59 -8.28 6.96
CA THR A 131 7.46 -6.85 6.70
C THR A 131 8.25 -6.05 7.72
N ALA A 132 9.04 -5.08 7.24
CA ALA A 132 9.86 -4.23 8.10
C ALA A 132 10.09 -2.84 7.50
N LEU A 133 9.99 -1.81 8.35
CA LEU A 133 10.41 -0.45 8.07
C LEU A 133 11.83 -0.24 8.60
N ASN A 134 12.83 -0.22 7.73
CA ASN A 134 14.24 -0.11 8.10
C ASN A 134 14.85 1.27 7.77
N ARG A 135 14.17 2.05 6.94
CA ARG A 135 14.61 3.40 6.56
C ARG A 135 13.43 4.32 6.25
N ARG A 136 13.65 5.61 6.41
CA ARG A 136 12.71 6.65 5.93
C ARG A 136 12.67 6.69 4.40
N MET A 137 11.66 7.35 3.85
CA MET A 137 11.58 7.61 2.42
C MET A 137 12.74 8.55 2.01
N TYR A 138 13.37 8.26 0.87
CA TYR A 138 14.53 9.01 0.36
C TYR A 138 15.79 9.01 1.25
N ASP A 139 15.90 8.10 2.21
CA ASP A 139 17.18 7.87 2.93
C ASP A 139 18.18 7.16 2.00
N THR A 140 18.83 7.95 1.16
CA THR A 140 19.80 7.48 0.17
C THR A 140 21.06 6.89 0.82
N LYS A 141 21.39 7.32 2.06
CA LYS A 141 22.56 6.79 2.79
C LYS A 141 22.32 5.34 3.23
N LYS A 142 21.19 5.10 3.89
CA LYS A 142 20.79 3.72 4.25
C LYS A 142 20.57 2.85 3.01
N ALA A 143 19.95 3.39 1.95
CA ALA A 143 19.74 2.66 0.70
C ALA A 143 21.06 2.23 0.04
N ALA A 144 22.09 3.08 0.02
CA ALA A 144 23.42 2.76 -0.50
C ALA A 144 24.14 1.66 0.32
N GLN A 145 23.74 1.45 1.58
CA GLN A 145 24.23 0.38 2.44
C GLN A 145 23.42 -0.92 2.28
N GLY A 146 22.46 -0.98 1.33
CA GLY A 146 21.59 -2.13 1.12
C GLY A 146 20.44 -2.23 2.14
N ILE A 147 20.25 -1.23 3.01
CA ILE A 147 19.15 -1.21 3.99
C ILE A 147 17.87 -0.77 3.28
N GLN A 148 16.92 -1.69 3.17
CA GLN A 148 15.66 -1.48 2.46
C GLN A 148 14.46 -1.79 3.36
N ASN A 149 13.30 -1.20 3.03
CA ASN A 149 12.02 -1.60 3.60
C ASN A 149 11.52 -2.83 2.85
N TYR A 150 10.94 -3.78 3.56
CA TYR A 150 10.48 -5.05 2.98
C TYR A 150 9.00 -5.30 3.27
N ILE A 151 8.36 -5.98 2.33
CA ILE A 151 7.00 -6.55 2.43
C ILE A 151 6.99 -7.94 1.80
N THR A 152 5.94 -8.70 2.07
CA THR A 152 5.56 -9.85 1.24
C THR A 152 4.14 -9.65 0.69
N ALA A 153 3.84 -10.25 -0.46
CA ALA A 153 2.49 -10.16 -1.02
C ALA A 153 1.45 -10.81 -0.09
N ALA A 154 1.83 -11.87 0.62
CA ALA A 154 0.97 -12.55 1.59
C ALA A 154 0.62 -11.64 2.80
N GLU A 155 1.62 -10.98 3.42
CA GLU A 155 1.38 -10.12 4.58
C GLU A 155 0.59 -8.85 4.22
N VAL A 156 0.85 -8.26 3.05
CA VAL A 156 0.05 -7.15 2.51
C VAL A 156 -1.38 -7.61 2.23
N GLY A 157 -1.54 -8.79 1.63
CA GLY A 157 -2.84 -9.39 1.35
C GLY A 157 -3.66 -9.64 2.62
N GLU A 158 -3.04 -10.19 3.66
CA GLU A 158 -3.68 -10.43 4.95
C GLU A 158 -4.06 -9.12 5.65
N LEU A 159 -3.19 -8.09 5.64
CA LEU A 159 -3.50 -6.76 6.18
C LEU A 159 -4.77 -6.19 5.52
N LEU A 160 -4.82 -6.21 4.19
CA LEU A 160 -5.97 -5.72 3.41
C LEU A 160 -7.23 -6.55 3.65
N ALA A 161 -7.10 -7.88 3.77
CA ALA A 161 -8.21 -8.77 4.07
C ALA A 161 -8.82 -8.48 5.45
N ARG A 162 -7.99 -8.27 6.48
CA ARG A 162 -8.45 -7.85 7.82
C ARG A 162 -9.13 -6.48 7.79
N MET A 163 -8.57 -5.55 7.04
CA MET A 163 -9.17 -4.22 6.85
C MET A 163 -10.55 -4.34 6.19
N ALA A 164 -10.68 -5.13 5.11
CA ALA A 164 -11.94 -5.33 4.41
C ALA A 164 -13.01 -6.05 5.27
N LYS A 165 -12.57 -6.92 6.20
CA LYS A 165 -13.46 -7.63 7.13
C LYS A 165 -13.80 -6.84 8.40
N GLY A 166 -13.26 -5.62 8.57
CA GLY A 166 -13.48 -4.81 9.77
C GLY A 166 -12.76 -5.34 11.02
N THR A 167 -11.70 -6.14 10.86
CA THR A 167 -10.97 -6.81 11.96
C THR A 167 -9.57 -6.26 12.20
N LEU A 168 -9.14 -5.27 11.41
CA LEU A 168 -7.86 -4.60 11.62
C LEU A 168 -8.05 -3.46 12.64
N ILE A 169 -7.49 -3.63 13.85
CA ILE A 169 -7.59 -2.70 14.99
C ILE A 169 -9.02 -2.59 15.54
N SER A 170 -9.96 -2.03 14.78
CA SER A 170 -11.38 -1.98 15.09
C SER A 170 -12.21 -1.89 13.80
N PRO A 171 -13.54 -2.15 13.84
CA PRO A 171 -14.41 -1.97 12.69
C PRO A 171 -14.36 -0.53 12.13
N ASP A 172 -14.42 0.47 12.99
CA ASP A 172 -14.38 1.89 12.60
C ASP A 172 -13.03 2.29 11.99
N ALA A 173 -11.92 1.86 12.59
CA ALA A 173 -10.58 2.07 12.06
C ALA A 173 -10.42 1.43 10.68
N SER A 174 -10.89 0.19 10.51
CA SER A 174 -10.86 -0.52 9.23
C SER A 174 -11.66 0.21 8.15
N ALA A 175 -12.88 0.66 8.50
CA ALA A 175 -13.75 1.38 7.57
C ALA A 175 -13.13 2.72 7.14
N ASP A 176 -12.52 3.46 8.06
CA ASP A 176 -11.89 4.74 7.75
C ASP A 176 -10.60 4.59 6.92
N MET A 177 -9.76 3.59 7.23
CA MET A 177 -8.60 3.26 6.39
C MET A 177 -9.03 2.91 4.96
N LEU A 178 -10.10 2.10 4.78
CA LEU A 178 -10.64 1.78 3.45
C LEU A 178 -11.19 3.03 2.75
N ARG A 179 -11.82 3.96 3.48
CA ARG A 179 -12.30 5.22 2.93
C ARG A 179 -11.15 6.00 2.30
N ILE A 180 -10.03 6.13 3.02
CA ILE A 180 -8.83 6.83 2.53
C ILE A 180 -8.24 6.11 1.31
N LEU A 181 -8.13 4.79 1.35
CA LEU A 181 -7.59 3.98 0.23
C LEU A 181 -8.45 4.08 -1.04
N LYS A 182 -9.77 4.28 -0.92
CA LYS A 182 -10.66 4.52 -2.08
C LYS A 182 -10.40 5.86 -2.77
N ASP A 183 -9.84 6.82 -2.05
CA ASP A 183 -9.50 8.14 -2.59
C ASP A 183 -8.12 8.17 -3.28
N GLN A 184 -7.48 7.02 -3.53
CA GLN A 184 -6.22 6.91 -4.27
C GLN A 184 -6.29 7.65 -5.62
N ARG A 185 -5.24 8.43 -5.94
CA ARG A 185 -5.14 9.22 -7.17
C ARG A 185 -4.22 8.59 -8.24
N LEU A 186 -3.42 7.61 -7.87
CA LEU A 186 -2.47 6.94 -8.76
C LEU A 186 -3.11 5.66 -9.32
N ASN A 187 -3.97 5.78 -10.33
CA ASN A 187 -4.89 4.73 -10.79
C ASN A 187 -4.40 4.00 -12.06
N GLY A 188 -3.10 4.02 -12.34
CA GLY A 188 -2.54 3.46 -13.59
C GLY A 188 -2.37 1.93 -13.63
N LYS A 189 -2.72 1.19 -12.57
CA LYS A 189 -2.44 -0.25 -12.43
C LYS A 189 -3.72 -1.06 -12.20
N ILE A 190 -3.98 -1.56 -11.00
CA ILE A 190 -5.20 -2.35 -10.67
C ILE A 190 -6.48 -1.69 -11.22
N PRO A 191 -6.72 -0.38 -11.03
CA PRO A 191 -7.97 0.26 -11.47
C PRO A 191 -8.04 0.55 -12.97
N PHE A 192 -6.92 0.53 -13.68
CA PHE A 192 -6.78 1.15 -15.01
C PHE A 192 -7.90 0.78 -15.99
N TYR A 193 -8.13 -0.51 -16.23
CA TYR A 193 -9.24 -0.95 -17.10
C TYR A 193 -10.58 -1.02 -16.38
N ILE A 194 -10.59 -1.27 -15.06
CA ILE A 194 -11.84 -1.36 -14.29
C ILE A 194 -12.55 -0.01 -14.28
N HIS A 195 -11.82 1.10 -14.18
CA HIS A 195 -12.38 2.46 -14.22
C HIS A 195 -13.05 2.83 -15.56
N THR A 196 -12.80 2.07 -16.63
CA THR A 196 -13.50 2.27 -17.91
C THR A 196 -14.90 1.64 -17.92
N ILE A 197 -15.26 0.86 -16.92
CA ILE A 197 -16.56 0.19 -16.82
C ILE A 197 -17.55 1.12 -16.12
N PRO A 198 -18.66 1.51 -16.77
CA PRO A 198 -19.68 2.34 -16.12
C PRO A 198 -20.24 1.64 -14.87
N GLY A 199 -20.30 2.35 -13.74
CA GLY A 199 -20.81 1.80 -12.49
C GLY A 199 -19.91 0.74 -11.84
N HIS A 200 -18.61 0.75 -12.15
CA HIS A 200 -17.64 -0.17 -11.54
C HIS A 200 -17.66 -0.11 -10.00
N ALA A 201 -17.30 -1.21 -9.36
CA ALA A 201 -17.17 -1.28 -7.92
C ALA A 201 -16.05 -0.35 -7.40
N ALA A 202 -16.15 0.09 -6.16
CA ALA A 202 -15.11 0.87 -5.51
C ALA A 202 -13.84 0.03 -5.33
N ILE A 203 -12.69 0.67 -5.51
CA ILE A 203 -11.37 0.08 -5.37
C ILE A 203 -10.60 0.87 -4.31
N ALA A 204 -10.19 0.19 -3.25
CA ALA A 204 -9.35 0.74 -2.19
C ALA A 204 -7.94 0.17 -2.37
N HIS A 205 -6.94 1.01 -2.75
CA HIS A 205 -5.63 0.47 -3.10
C HIS A 205 -4.47 1.41 -2.76
N LYS A 206 -3.24 0.87 -2.81
CA LYS A 206 -1.99 1.61 -2.62
C LYS A 206 -0.94 1.13 -3.60
N THR A 207 -0.40 2.06 -4.37
CA THR A 207 0.72 1.84 -5.30
C THR A 207 2.08 1.90 -4.61
N GLY A 208 3.08 1.28 -5.22
CA GLY A 208 4.49 1.42 -4.85
C GLY A 208 5.36 1.48 -6.10
N GLU A 209 6.28 2.45 -6.15
CA GLU A 209 7.16 2.67 -7.30
C GLU A 209 8.57 3.07 -6.85
N ASP A 210 9.56 2.51 -7.53
CA ASP A 210 10.96 2.91 -7.49
C ASP A 210 11.65 2.42 -8.79
N THR A 211 12.92 2.71 -8.98
CA THR A 211 13.66 2.24 -10.16
C THR A 211 13.63 0.70 -10.26
N GLY A 212 13.03 0.18 -11.33
CA GLY A 212 12.85 -1.26 -11.54
C GLY A 212 11.87 -1.93 -10.57
N ILE A 213 11.08 -1.14 -9.84
CA ILE A 213 10.10 -1.63 -8.86
C ILE A 213 8.73 -1.06 -9.20
N THR A 214 7.73 -1.93 -9.26
CA THR A 214 6.34 -1.53 -9.39
C THR A 214 5.43 -2.48 -8.61
N HIS A 215 4.54 -1.90 -7.80
CA HIS A 215 3.57 -2.60 -6.96
C HIS A 215 2.21 -1.95 -7.07
N ASP A 216 1.18 -2.74 -6.83
CA ASP A 216 -0.14 -2.25 -6.46
C ASP A 216 -0.85 -3.28 -5.59
N ALA A 217 -1.51 -2.83 -4.54
CA ALA A 217 -2.17 -3.70 -3.58
C ALA A 217 -3.50 -3.09 -3.15
N GLY A 218 -4.59 -3.85 -3.23
CA GLY A 218 -5.90 -3.29 -2.94
C GLY A 218 -7.00 -4.30 -2.68
N VAL A 219 -8.14 -3.76 -2.29
CA VAL A 219 -9.42 -4.45 -2.14
C VAL A 219 -10.38 -3.94 -3.19
N ILE A 220 -10.97 -4.83 -3.95
CA ILE A 220 -12.01 -4.52 -4.93
C ILE A 220 -13.35 -4.93 -4.33
N LEU A 221 -14.26 -3.96 -4.15
CA LEU A 221 -15.49 -4.09 -3.38
C LEU A 221 -16.69 -4.44 -4.28
N THR A 222 -16.57 -5.54 -5.05
CA THR A 222 -17.65 -6.14 -5.85
C THR A 222 -18.67 -6.87 -4.95
N ALA A 223 -19.69 -7.50 -5.57
CA ALA A 223 -20.61 -8.39 -4.86
C ALA A 223 -19.89 -9.54 -4.14
N LYS A 224 -18.77 -10.00 -4.67
CA LYS A 224 -17.83 -10.94 -4.04
C LYS A 224 -16.49 -10.25 -3.85
N PRO A 225 -16.31 -9.47 -2.76
CA PRO A 225 -15.11 -8.67 -2.54
C PRO A 225 -13.84 -9.53 -2.55
N PHE A 226 -12.77 -8.99 -3.07
CA PHE A 226 -11.49 -9.71 -3.14
C PHE A 226 -10.29 -8.78 -2.96
N VAL A 227 -9.20 -9.36 -2.50
CA VAL A 227 -7.90 -8.71 -2.35
C VAL A 227 -7.01 -9.06 -3.54
N LEU A 228 -6.27 -8.08 -4.03
CA LEU A 228 -5.19 -8.24 -5.00
C LEU A 228 -3.92 -7.60 -4.48
N VAL A 229 -2.79 -8.30 -4.63
CA VAL A 229 -1.46 -7.75 -4.40
C VAL A 229 -0.53 -8.16 -5.53
N PHE A 230 0.07 -7.18 -6.17
CA PHE A 230 1.11 -7.34 -7.17
C PHE A 230 2.40 -6.70 -6.66
N CYS A 231 3.47 -7.46 -6.62
CA CYS A 231 4.80 -6.97 -6.27
C CYS A 231 5.80 -7.35 -7.37
N GLY A 232 6.54 -6.36 -7.87
CA GLY A 232 7.62 -6.58 -8.85
C GLY A 232 8.86 -5.81 -8.45
N ASN A 233 9.99 -6.51 -8.37
CA ASN A 233 11.32 -5.95 -8.21
C ASN A 233 12.21 -6.39 -9.38
N GLU A 234 13.11 -5.52 -9.82
CA GLU A 234 14.04 -5.82 -10.93
C GLU A 234 13.32 -6.26 -12.21
N THR A 235 12.12 -5.72 -12.45
CA THR A 235 11.22 -6.13 -13.52
C THR A 235 11.16 -5.12 -14.68
N ASP A 236 10.61 -5.54 -15.81
CA ASP A 236 10.11 -4.62 -16.84
C ASP A 236 8.80 -3.99 -16.32
N VAL A 237 8.94 -2.75 -15.82
CA VAL A 237 7.85 -2.00 -15.19
C VAL A 237 6.64 -1.87 -16.11
N ALA A 238 6.87 -1.49 -17.39
CA ALA A 238 5.77 -1.26 -18.34
C ALA A 238 5.02 -2.54 -18.69
N ALA A 239 5.77 -3.64 -18.89
CA ALA A 239 5.18 -4.94 -19.16
C ALA A 239 4.37 -5.43 -17.94
N TYR A 240 4.92 -5.31 -16.73
CA TYR A 240 4.23 -5.78 -15.53
C TYR A 240 2.99 -4.95 -15.19
N GLU A 241 3.02 -3.62 -15.34
CA GLU A 241 1.84 -2.78 -15.10
C GLU A 241 0.69 -3.10 -16.05
N ARG A 242 0.99 -3.44 -17.29
CA ARG A 242 -0.03 -3.94 -18.23
C ARG A 242 -0.65 -5.25 -17.76
N GLU A 243 0.18 -6.20 -17.30
CA GLU A 243 -0.28 -7.47 -16.73
C GLU A 243 -1.13 -7.25 -15.46
N MET A 244 -0.73 -6.34 -14.58
CA MET A 244 -1.53 -5.96 -13.40
C MET A 244 -2.93 -5.51 -13.81
N ALA A 245 -3.04 -4.60 -14.78
CA ALA A 245 -4.32 -4.06 -15.23
C ALA A 245 -5.20 -5.14 -15.89
N GLU A 246 -4.63 -6.00 -16.73
CA GLU A 246 -5.35 -7.07 -17.44
C GLU A 246 -5.81 -8.18 -16.49
N ILE A 247 -4.93 -8.64 -15.60
CA ILE A 247 -5.27 -9.67 -14.59
C ILE A 247 -6.34 -9.13 -13.65
N SER A 248 -6.24 -7.86 -13.23
CA SER A 248 -7.24 -7.21 -12.39
C SER A 248 -8.60 -7.16 -13.07
N LEU A 249 -8.67 -6.81 -14.35
CA LEU A 249 -9.91 -6.82 -15.13
C LEU A 249 -10.50 -8.23 -15.24
N THR A 250 -9.66 -9.24 -15.47
CA THR A 250 -10.09 -10.65 -15.58
C THR A 250 -10.73 -11.11 -14.26
N LEU A 251 -10.06 -10.85 -13.13
CA LEU A 251 -10.57 -11.19 -11.81
C LEU A 251 -11.80 -10.36 -11.41
N TYR A 252 -11.84 -9.09 -11.80
CA TYR A 252 -13.01 -8.23 -11.60
C TYR A 252 -14.26 -8.86 -12.26
N LYS A 253 -14.18 -9.22 -13.55
CA LYS A 253 -15.28 -9.83 -14.30
C LYS A 253 -15.74 -11.16 -13.70
N ALA A 254 -14.83 -11.92 -13.10
CA ALA A 254 -15.15 -13.20 -12.46
C ALA A 254 -15.83 -13.04 -11.07
N ASN A 255 -15.75 -11.85 -10.46
CA ASN A 255 -16.27 -11.55 -9.11
C ASN A 255 -17.34 -10.45 -9.08
N ALA A 256 -17.71 -9.91 -10.23
CA ALA A 256 -18.75 -8.90 -10.38
C ALA A 256 -20.15 -9.45 -10.08
#